data_5196c7d4cc74da20c5225aa3b1f68026
#
_entry.id   5196c7d4cc74da20c5225aa3b1f68026
#
_cell.length_a   1.000
_cell.length_b   1.000
_cell.length_c   1.000
_cell.angle_alpha   90.00
_cell.angle_beta   90.00
_cell.angle_gamma   90.00
#
_symmetry.space_group_name_H-M   'P 1'
#
loop_
_entity.id
_entity.type
_entity.pdbx_description
1 polymer ?
#
loop_
_entity_poly.entity_id
_entity_poly.type
_entity_poly.pdbx_seq_one_letter_code
_entity_poly.pdbx_strand_id
1 'polypeptide(L)'
;FTGPSEWQEIQSTDSLTYNWNADSTYVQNPPYFEGMTAEIPESASNIKQARILAVLGDSITTDHISPAGAIRRDSPAGDLLSHRQISQHDFNSYGARRGNHEIMMRGTFANIRLKNEAAAGTTGGYGVHIPSGDVAPIYDVAMRYAKENTPLVVIGGKEYGTGSSRDWAAKGTRLLGVSAVIVESFERIHRSNLIGMGVLPLQFTNGDTRETLSLTGSEVIDIDGIADGVTPAKQMQATITYQDGSKKQISLLARIDTAGEAEYFRHGGILQYVLRQLAAA
;
A
#
# COMPACT_ATOMS: atom_id res chain seq x y z
N PHE A 1 -15.22 -38.80 0.57
CA PHE A 1 -14.40 -38.23 -0.52
C PHE A 1 -12.93 -38.44 -0.17
N THR A 2 -12.28 -39.44 -0.82
CA THR A 2 -10.89 -39.78 -0.51
C THR A 2 -9.87 -38.96 -1.31
N GLY A 3 -10.30 -38.19 -2.31
CA GLY A 3 -9.38 -37.41 -3.15
C GLY A 3 -8.43 -38.26 -4.02
N PRO A 4 -7.64 -37.68 -4.92
CA PRO A 4 -6.60 -38.35 -5.67
C PRO A 4 -5.43 -38.77 -4.74
N SER A 5 -4.55 -39.67 -5.23
CA SER A 5 -3.42 -40.19 -4.48
C SER A 5 -2.48 -39.10 -3.99
N GLU A 6 -2.23 -38.09 -4.81
CA GLU A 6 -1.36 -36.95 -4.49
C GLU A 6 -1.90 -36.13 -3.31
N TRP A 7 -3.24 -36.06 -3.17
CA TRP A 7 -3.87 -35.42 -2.03
C TRP A 7 -3.72 -36.25 -0.74
N GLN A 8 -3.79 -37.56 -0.85
CA GLN A 8 -3.68 -38.46 0.31
C GLN A 8 -2.24 -38.58 0.82
N GLU A 9 -1.25 -38.32 -0.04
CA GLU A 9 0.18 -38.33 0.30
C GLU A 9 0.65 -37.07 1.02
N ILE A 10 -0.18 -36.00 1.06
CA ILE A 10 0.16 -34.78 1.77
C ILE A 10 0.27 -35.06 3.28
N GLN A 11 1.47 -34.97 3.79
CA GLN A 11 1.71 -35.07 5.23
C GLN A 11 1.32 -33.76 5.90
N SER A 12 0.31 -33.78 6.75
CA SER A 12 -0.02 -32.69 7.64
C SER A 12 0.76 -32.85 8.96
N THR A 13 1.30 -31.76 9.47
CA THR A 13 1.87 -31.74 10.82
C THR A 13 0.76 -31.40 11.81
N ASP A 14 0.69 -32.12 12.95
CA ASP A 14 -0.24 -31.81 14.05
C ASP A 14 0.20 -30.62 14.90
N SER A 15 0.89 -29.66 14.29
CA SER A 15 1.35 -28.44 14.97
C SER A 15 0.24 -27.38 15.05
N LEU A 16 0.16 -26.66 16.19
CA LEU A 16 -0.79 -25.56 16.39
C LEU A 16 -0.47 -24.34 15.50
N THR A 17 0.75 -24.25 14.99
CA THR A 17 1.22 -23.13 14.17
C THR A 17 1.80 -23.64 12.85
N TYR A 18 1.69 -22.82 11.80
CA TYR A 18 2.33 -23.10 10.52
C TYR A 18 3.86 -23.02 10.65
N ASN A 19 4.57 -24.02 10.14
CA ASN A 19 6.03 -24.02 10.10
C ASN A 19 6.51 -23.29 8.84
N TRP A 20 6.87 -22.01 9.00
CA TRP A 20 7.34 -21.17 7.90
C TRP A 20 8.72 -21.61 7.43
N ASN A 21 8.85 -21.87 6.12
CA ASN A 21 10.15 -22.13 5.49
C ASN A 21 10.72 -20.82 4.96
N ALA A 22 11.76 -20.30 5.60
CA ALA A 22 12.41 -19.04 5.21
C ALA A 22 13.08 -19.11 3.82
N ASP A 23 13.41 -20.30 3.33
CA ASP A 23 14.01 -20.48 1.99
C ASP A 23 12.97 -20.54 0.88
N SER A 24 11.69 -20.67 1.21
CA SER A 24 10.63 -20.69 0.21
C SER A 24 10.57 -19.36 -0.55
N THR A 25 10.58 -19.42 -1.88
CA THR A 25 10.37 -18.26 -2.72
C THR A 25 8.91 -18.05 -3.14
N TYR A 26 8.01 -18.95 -2.70
CA TYR A 26 6.57 -18.91 -3.00
C TYR A 26 5.70 -18.50 -1.81
N VAL A 27 6.08 -18.90 -0.58
CA VAL A 27 5.31 -18.61 0.63
C VAL A 27 6.26 -18.09 1.70
N GLN A 28 5.98 -16.90 2.21
CA GLN A 28 6.75 -16.25 3.26
C GLN A 28 5.84 -15.79 4.40
N ASN A 29 6.36 -15.78 5.63
CA ASN A 29 5.65 -15.20 6.76
C ASN A 29 5.47 -13.69 6.52
N PRO A 30 4.24 -13.18 6.36
CA PRO A 30 4.02 -11.76 6.08
C PRO A 30 4.17 -10.91 7.35
N PRO A 31 4.67 -9.66 7.24
CA PRO A 31 4.97 -8.80 8.39
C PRO A 31 3.75 -8.08 8.97
N TYR A 32 2.52 -8.54 8.67
CA TYR A 32 1.30 -7.82 9.05
C TYR A 32 1.08 -7.71 10.56
N PHE A 33 1.68 -8.61 11.34
CA PHE A 33 1.53 -8.66 12.81
C PHE A 33 2.81 -8.26 13.55
N GLU A 34 3.86 -7.85 12.83
CA GLU A 34 5.10 -7.38 13.47
C GLU A 34 4.82 -6.14 14.33
N GLY A 35 5.32 -6.16 15.56
CA GLY A 35 5.11 -5.09 16.53
C GLY A 35 3.68 -4.99 17.10
N MET A 36 2.78 -5.92 16.76
CA MET A 36 1.43 -5.94 17.31
C MET A 36 1.44 -6.34 18.78
N THR A 37 0.71 -5.59 19.60
CA THR A 37 0.45 -5.89 21.01
C THR A 37 -1.01 -6.30 21.23
N ALA A 38 -1.31 -6.92 22.37
CA ALA A 38 -2.69 -7.21 22.77
C ALA A 38 -3.49 -5.92 23.08
N GLU A 39 -2.79 -4.87 23.49
CA GLU A 39 -3.42 -3.57 23.79
C GLU A 39 -3.95 -2.92 22.52
N ILE A 40 -5.13 -2.32 22.63
CA ILE A 40 -5.77 -1.57 21.56
C ILE A 40 -5.20 -0.16 21.57
N PRO A 41 -4.64 0.36 20.48
CA PRO A 41 -4.22 1.76 20.43
C PRO A 41 -5.40 2.70 20.68
N GLU A 42 -5.20 3.76 21.45
CA GLU A 42 -6.24 4.78 21.67
C GLU A 42 -6.63 5.45 20.34
N SER A 43 -5.63 5.80 19.53
CA SER A 43 -5.80 6.37 18.20
C SER A 43 -4.57 6.06 17.32
N ALA A 44 -4.71 6.26 16.02
CA ALA A 44 -3.57 6.34 15.12
C ALA A 44 -2.91 7.73 15.23
N SER A 45 -1.62 7.82 14.93
CA SER A 45 -0.91 9.09 14.95
C SER A 45 -1.24 9.96 13.73
N ASN A 46 -1.15 11.29 13.88
CA ASN A 46 -1.16 12.21 12.76
C ASN A 46 -0.02 11.87 11.80
N ILE A 47 -0.24 12.09 10.50
CA ILE A 47 0.80 11.91 9.49
C ILE A 47 1.57 13.22 9.37
N LYS A 48 2.89 13.17 9.59
CA LYS A 48 3.76 14.35 9.55
C LYS A 48 4.92 14.14 8.60
N GLN A 49 5.27 15.19 7.86
CA GLN A 49 6.39 15.21 6.93
C GLN A 49 6.32 14.11 5.87
N ALA A 50 5.11 13.70 5.49
CA ALA A 50 4.95 12.65 4.48
C ALA A 50 5.44 13.12 3.10
N ARG A 51 6.09 12.20 2.38
CA ARG A 51 6.46 12.40 0.98
C ARG A 51 5.45 11.75 0.05
N ILE A 52 5.32 12.31 -1.13
CA ILE A 52 4.44 11.78 -2.17
C ILE A 52 5.20 10.70 -2.95
N LEU A 53 4.76 9.44 -2.84
CA LEU A 53 5.37 8.32 -3.56
C LEU A 53 4.96 8.33 -5.04
N ALA A 54 3.72 8.69 -5.32
CA ALA A 54 3.19 8.75 -6.67
C ALA A 54 2.08 9.80 -6.80
N VAL A 55 2.07 10.49 -7.93
CA VAL A 55 0.98 11.35 -8.40
C VAL A 55 0.39 10.68 -9.63
N LEU A 56 -0.86 10.25 -9.52
CA LEU A 56 -1.53 9.41 -10.51
C LEU A 56 -2.78 10.09 -11.07
N GLY A 57 -3.10 9.82 -12.33
CA GLY A 57 -4.29 10.36 -12.99
C GLY A 57 -5.58 9.66 -12.59
N ASP A 58 -6.62 9.86 -13.40
CA ASP A 58 -7.93 9.26 -13.25
C ASP A 58 -7.93 7.77 -13.62
N SER A 59 -8.93 7.04 -13.12
CA SER A 59 -9.23 5.64 -13.47
C SER A 59 -8.04 4.68 -13.29
N ILE A 60 -7.26 4.92 -12.24
CA ILE A 60 -6.20 3.98 -11.84
C ILE A 60 -6.85 2.71 -11.32
N THR A 61 -6.71 1.63 -12.08
CA THR A 61 -7.32 0.35 -11.73
C THR A 61 -6.51 -0.43 -10.70
N THR A 62 -7.13 -1.40 -10.05
CA THR A 62 -6.43 -2.35 -9.19
C THR A 62 -5.37 -3.16 -9.93
N ASP A 63 -5.49 -3.32 -11.27
CA ASP A 63 -4.46 -3.97 -12.10
C ASP A 63 -3.24 -3.08 -12.34
N HIS A 64 -3.37 -1.77 -12.23
CA HIS A 64 -2.24 -0.84 -12.24
C HIS A 64 -1.48 -0.87 -10.92
N ILE A 65 -2.17 -1.08 -9.81
CA ILE A 65 -1.62 -1.03 -8.45
C ILE A 65 -1.06 -2.40 -8.04
N SER A 66 -1.90 -3.44 -8.14
CA SER A 66 -1.55 -4.82 -7.75
C SER A 66 -0.59 -5.45 -8.75
N PRO A 67 0.42 -6.18 -8.29
CA PRO A 67 1.30 -6.91 -9.19
C PRO A 67 0.54 -7.94 -10.03
N ALA A 68 0.80 -7.96 -11.32
CA ALA A 68 0.18 -8.90 -12.27
C ALA A 68 1.15 -9.30 -13.39
N GLY A 69 0.88 -10.44 -14.03
CA GLY A 69 1.68 -10.94 -15.14
C GLY A 69 2.99 -11.60 -14.73
N ALA A 70 3.84 -11.85 -15.72
CA ALA A 70 5.16 -12.47 -15.55
C ALA A 70 6.13 -11.53 -14.81
N ILE A 71 7.00 -12.11 -13.99
CA ILE A 71 8.06 -11.37 -13.31
C ILE A 71 9.20 -11.15 -14.29
N ARG A 72 9.55 -9.89 -14.53
CA ARG A 72 10.63 -9.52 -15.45
C ARG A 72 11.98 -9.63 -14.76
N ARG A 73 13.02 -10.01 -15.54
CA ARG A 73 14.39 -10.10 -15.01
C ARG A 73 14.94 -8.75 -14.53
N ASP A 74 14.62 -7.71 -15.26
CA ASP A 74 15.03 -6.32 -15.03
C ASP A 74 14.02 -5.57 -14.09
N SER A 75 13.61 -6.22 -13.02
CA SER A 75 12.69 -5.65 -12.02
C SER A 75 13.16 -5.97 -10.61
N PRO A 76 12.78 -5.19 -9.60
CA PRO A 76 13.12 -5.48 -8.20
C PRO A 76 12.75 -6.89 -7.74
N ALA A 77 11.64 -7.46 -8.26
CA ALA A 77 11.24 -8.84 -7.98
C ALA A 77 12.15 -9.85 -8.69
N GLY A 78 12.54 -9.56 -9.95
CA GLY A 78 13.48 -10.39 -10.71
C GLY A 78 14.87 -10.40 -10.07
N ASP A 79 15.32 -9.28 -9.57
CA ASP A 79 16.59 -9.18 -8.86
C ASP A 79 16.59 -9.99 -7.57
N LEU A 80 15.51 -9.91 -6.78
CA LEU A 80 15.37 -10.74 -5.57
C LEU A 80 15.43 -12.23 -5.91
N LEU A 81 14.68 -12.69 -6.92
CA LEU A 81 14.70 -14.09 -7.35
C LEU A 81 16.07 -14.53 -7.82
N SER A 82 16.77 -13.67 -8.54
CA SER A 82 18.14 -13.96 -9.01
C SER A 82 19.14 -14.06 -7.85
N HIS A 83 19.04 -13.19 -6.83
CA HIS A 83 19.84 -13.30 -5.62
C HIS A 83 19.54 -14.60 -4.84
N ARG A 84 18.30 -15.09 -4.92
CA ARG A 84 17.90 -16.40 -4.38
C ARG A 84 18.26 -17.58 -5.30
N GLN A 85 19.08 -17.33 -6.34
CA GLN A 85 19.56 -18.33 -7.31
C GLN A 85 18.44 -19.04 -8.10
N ILE A 86 17.28 -18.41 -8.24
CA ILE A 86 16.21 -18.88 -9.11
C ILE A 86 16.54 -18.49 -10.55
N SER A 87 16.47 -19.43 -11.49
CA SER A 87 16.70 -19.14 -12.90
C SER A 87 15.55 -18.30 -13.48
N GLN A 88 15.83 -17.45 -14.47
CA GLN A 88 14.79 -16.63 -15.09
C GLN A 88 13.61 -17.45 -15.66
N HIS A 89 13.89 -18.65 -16.15
CA HIS A 89 12.87 -19.56 -16.64
C HIS A 89 11.85 -19.95 -15.57
N ASP A 90 12.30 -19.99 -14.29
CA ASP A 90 11.51 -20.41 -13.12
C ASP A 90 10.93 -19.23 -12.34
N PHE A 91 11.06 -18.00 -12.84
CA PHE A 91 10.49 -16.81 -12.16
C PHE A 91 8.99 -16.88 -12.02
N ASN A 92 8.32 -17.46 -13.03
CA ASN A 92 6.87 -17.58 -13.05
C ASN A 92 6.17 -16.19 -13.02
N SER A 93 4.97 -16.12 -12.52
CA SER A 93 4.18 -14.90 -12.43
C SER A 93 4.02 -14.42 -10.99
N TYR A 94 3.68 -13.13 -10.81
CA TYR A 94 3.29 -12.58 -9.52
C TYR A 94 2.13 -13.36 -8.89
N GLY A 95 1.15 -13.78 -9.69
CA GLY A 95 0.01 -14.56 -9.21
C GLY A 95 0.42 -15.92 -8.62
N ALA A 96 1.40 -16.60 -9.21
CA ALA A 96 1.93 -17.85 -8.67
C ALA A 96 2.68 -17.65 -7.34
N ARG A 97 3.26 -16.47 -7.14
CA ARG A 97 4.04 -16.10 -5.93
C ARG A 97 3.29 -15.20 -4.95
N ARG A 98 1.96 -15.11 -5.07
CA ARG A 98 1.14 -14.21 -4.23
C ARG A 98 1.22 -14.49 -2.73
N GLY A 99 1.70 -15.66 -2.32
CA GLY A 99 1.99 -16.00 -0.92
C GLY A 99 3.33 -15.46 -0.41
N ASN A 100 4.11 -14.81 -1.27
CA ASN A 100 5.38 -14.19 -0.92
C ASN A 100 5.27 -12.67 -0.99
N HIS A 101 5.14 -12.03 0.18
CA HIS A 101 4.99 -10.57 0.28
C HIS A 101 6.21 -9.81 -0.26
N GLU A 102 7.43 -10.38 -0.14
CA GLU A 102 8.64 -9.74 -0.65
C GLU A 102 8.61 -9.59 -2.18
N ILE A 103 8.08 -10.59 -2.88
CA ILE A 103 7.89 -10.53 -4.33
C ILE A 103 6.76 -9.55 -4.67
N MET A 104 5.63 -9.66 -3.97
CA MET A 104 4.45 -8.87 -4.29
C MET A 104 4.66 -7.36 -4.06
N MET A 105 5.28 -6.95 -2.97
CA MET A 105 5.54 -5.53 -2.74
C MET A 105 6.48 -4.92 -3.79
N ARG A 106 7.40 -5.72 -4.36
CA ARG A 106 8.31 -5.29 -5.43
C ARG A 106 7.63 -5.08 -6.78
N GLY A 107 6.45 -5.65 -6.96
CA GLY A 107 5.62 -5.45 -8.16
C GLY A 107 4.47 -4.47 -7.97
N THR A 108 4.27 -3.93 -6.76
CA THR A 108 3.22 -2.95 -6.47
C THR A 108 3.53 -1.63 -7.17
N PHE A 109 2.55 -1.07 -7.87
CA PHE A 109 2.69 0.08 -8.78
C PHE A 109 3.72 -0.13 -9.91
N ALA A 110 4.08 -1.37 -10.25
CA ALA A 110 5.07 -1.65 -11.28
C ALA A 110 4.46 -1.96 -12.66
N ASN A 111 3.16 -1.70 -12.86
CA ASN A 111 2.53 -1.91 -14.15
C ASN A 111 3.16 -1.02 -15.22
N ILE A 112 3.50 -1.61 -16.39
CA ILE A 112 4.18 -0.91 -17.49
C ILE A 112 3.37 0.25 -18.10
N ARG A 113 2.05 0.30 -17.85
CA ARG A 113 1.15 1.35 -18.31
C ARG A 113 0.95 2.47 -17.28
N LEU A 114 1.45 2.28 -16.06
CA LEU A 114 1.33 3.28 -15.02
C LEU A 114 2.13 4.53 -15.42
N LYS A 115 1.52 5.69 -15.28
CA LYS A 115 2.19 6.98 -15.43
C LYS A 115 2.18 7.66 -14.07
N ASN A 116 3.36 7.79 -13.49
CA ASN A 116 3.56 8.58 -12.28
C ASN A 116 4.00 9.98 -12.69
N GLU A 117 3.13 10.98 -12.51
CA GLU A 117 3.40 12.38 -12.88
C GLU A 117 4.60 12.95 -12.11
N ALA A 118 4.87 12.43 -10.90
CA ALA A 118 6.05 12.81 -10.11
C ALA A 118 7.37 12.36 -10.78
N ALA A 119 7.35 11.32 -11.62
CA ALA A 119 8.49 10.81 -12.36
C ALA A 119 8.34 11.15 -13.86
N ALA A 120 8.18 12.42 -14.16
CA ALA A 120 7.91 12.93 -15.51
C ALA A 120 8.92 12.39 -16.54
N GLY A 121 8.42 12.01 -17.71
CA GLY A 121 9.23 11.43 -18.79
C GLY A 121 9.46 9.92 -18.67
N THR A 122 8.97 9.26 -17.61
CA THR A 122 9.00 7.80 -17.47
C THR A 122 7.61 7.19 -17.69
N THR A 123 7.59 5.92 -18.05
CA THR A 123 6.39 5.07 -18.04
C THR A 123 6.69 3.77 -17.32
N GLY A 124 5.68 3.21 -16.67
CA GLY A 124 5.88 2.06 -15.80
C GLY A 124 6.02 2.48 -14.34
N GLY A 125 6.44 1.55 -13.50
CA GLY A 125 6.50 1.71 -12.04
C GLY A 125 7.70 2.48 -11.52
N TYR A 126 7.93 3.70 -11.99
CA TYR A 126 9.02 4.56 -11.55
C TYR A 126 8.52 5.67 -10.61
N GLY A 127 9.35 6.05 -9.66
CA GLY A 127 9.17 7.17 -8.75
C GLY A 127 10.42 8.00 -8.64
N VAL A 128 10.34 9.10 -7.89
CA VAL A 128 11.48 9.99 -7.60
C VAL A 128 11.70 10.06 -6.10
N HIS A 129 12.95 9.87 -5.68
CA HIS A 129 13.35 10.16 -4.31
C HIS A 129 13.72 11.63 -4.19
N ILE A 130 12.85 12.44 -3.59
CA ILE A 130 12.95 13.90 -3.67
C ILE A 130 14.22 14.49 -3.05
N PRO A 131 14.75 14.02 -1.90
CA PRO A 131 16.02 14.61 -1.42
C PRO A 131 17.18 14.46 -2.41
N SER A 132 17.26 13.33 -3.14
CA SER A 132 18.35 13.09 -4.10
C SER A 132 18.01 13.45 -5.55
N GLY A 133 16.73 13.52 -5.91
CA GLY A 133 16.28 13.67 -7.30
C GLY A 133 16.39 12.40 -8.16
N ASP A 134 16.80 11.27 -7.56
CA ASP A 134 16.98 10.02 -8.29
C ASP A 134 15.64 9.40 -8.72
N VAL A 135 15.58 9.04 -10.00
CA VAL A 135 14.48 8.24 -10.57
C VAL A 135 14.83 6.76 -10.48
N ALA A 136 13.95 5.98 -9.86
CA ALA A 136 14.16 4.54 -9.66
C ALA A 136 12.79 3.80 -9.66
N PRO A 137 12.78 2.45 -9.70
CA PRO A 137 11.55 1.69 -9.45
C PRO A 137 10.87 2.16 -8.15
N ILE A 138 9.54 2.26 -8.17
CA ILE A 138 8.76 2.76 -7.02
C ILE A 138 9.11 2.00 -5.73
N TYR A 139 9.31 0.68 -5.81
CA TYR A 139 9.76 -0.13 -4.68
C TYR A 139 11.07 0.40 -4.07
N ASP A 140 12.08 0.68 -4.89
CA ASP A 140 13.38 1.13 -4.40
C ASP A 140 13.28 2.53 -3.77
N VAL A 141 12.48 3.42 -4.35
CA VAL A 141 12.17 4.75 -3.79
C VAL A 141 11.49 4.60 -2.42
N ALA A 142 10.47 3.74 -2.33
CA ALA A 142 9.75 3.49 -1.08
C ALA A 142 10.69 2.92 0.02
N MET A 143 11.60 2.02 -0.35
CA MET A 143 12.56 1.44 0.61
C MET A 143 13.62 2.45 1.08
N ARG A 144 13.96 3.46 0.27
CA ARG A 144 14.80 4.57 0.74
C ARG A 144 14.08 5.39 1.80
N TYR A 145 12.84 5.80 1.53
CA TYR A 145 12.02 6.52 2.52
C TYR A 145 11.75 5.70 3.79
N ALA A 146 11.58 4.38 3.66
CA ALA A 146 11.44 3.51 4.84
C ALA A 146 12.68 3.53 5.74
N LYS A 147 13.91 3.54 5.16
CA LYS A 147 15.16 3.68 5.92
C LYS A 147 15.30 5.06 6.61
N GLU A 148 14.67 6.08 6.05
CA GLU A 148 14.62 7.43 6.59
C GLU A 148 13.48 7.63 7.60
N ASN A 149 12.67 6.60 7.85
CA ASN A 149 11.43 6.66 8.66
C ASN A 149 10.46 7.74 8.17
N THR A 150 10.42 7.99 6.86
CA THR A 150 9.57 9.00 6.23
C THR A 150 8.24 8.35 5.81
N PRO A 151 7.09 8.81 6.33
CA PRO A 151 5.79 8.30 5.90
C PRO A 151 5.51 8.71 4.45
N LEU A 152 4.70 7.90 3.77
CA LEU A 152 4.37 8.12 2.37
C LEU A 152 2.88 8.32 2.17
N VAL A 153 2.54 9.11 1.14
CA VAL A 153 1.18 9.25 0.60
C VAL A 153 1.18 9.00 -0.90
N VAL A 154 0.04 8.57 -1.42
CA VAL A 154 -0.24 8.48 -2.86
C VAL A 154 -1.34 9.47 -3.18
N ILE A 155 -1.15 10.24 -4.26
CA ILE A 155 -2.14 11.16 -4.80
C ILE A 155 -2.74 10.53 -6.05
N GLY A 156 -4.05 10.66 -6.22
CA GLY A 156 -4.73 10.17 -7.43
C GLY A 156 -5.93 11.04 -7.85
N GLY A 157 -6.44 10.74 -9.01
CA GLY A 157 -7.62 11.40 -9.56
C GLY A 157 -8.92 10.68 -9.23
N LYS A 158 -9.84 10.64 -10.19
CA LYS A 158 -11.17 10.03 -10.05
C LYS A 158 -11.12 8.50 -10.21
N GLU A 159 -12.08 7.81 -9.59
CA GLU A 159 -12.29 6.36 -9.73
C GLU A 159 -11.05 5.52 -9.38
N TYR A 160 -10.31 5.95 -8.35
CA TYR A 160 -9.11 5.23 -7.91
C TYR A 160 -9.44 3.84 -7.36
N GLY A 161 -8.77 2.82 -7.90
CA GLY A 161 -8.95 1.43 -7.49
C GLY A 161 -10.08 0.70 -8.19
N THR A 162 -10.60 1.22 -9.32
CA THR A 162 -11.61 0.55 -10.15
C THR A 162 -11.09 -0.78 -10.70
N GLY A 163 -12.01 -1.69 -11.07
CA GLY A 163 -11.67 -2.99 -11.64
C GLY A 163 -11.87 -4.16 -10.68
N SER A 164 -11.04 -5.19 -10.80
CA SER A 164 -11.15 -6.43 -10.00
C SER A 164 -10.86 -6.20 -8.52
N SER A 165 -11.52 -7.00 -7.65
CA SER A 165 -11.27 -6.98 -6.19
C SER A 165 -9.91 -7.60 -5.89
N ARG A 166 -8.84 -6.80 -5.91
CA ARG A 166 -7.48 -7.24 -5.60
C ARG A 166 -7.03 -6.64 -4.27
N ASP A 167 -7.04 -7.45 -3.23
CA ASP A 167 -6.54 -7.06 -1.90
C ASP A 167 -5.05 -6.71 -1.92
N TRP A 168 -4.24 -7.31 -2.79
CA TRP A 168 -2.84 -6.95 -2.99
C TRP A 168 -2.63 -5.50 -3.43
N ALA A 169 -3.61 -4.87 -4.07
CA ALA A 169 -3.55 -3.44 -4.33
C ALA A 169 -3.47 -2.61 -3.04
N ALA A 170 -4.13 -3.03 -1.97
CA ALA A 170 -4.04 -2.39 -0.65
C ALA A 170 -2.87 -2.92 0.19
N LYS A 171 -2.63 -4.24 0.19
CA LYS A 171 -1.50 -4.87 0.90
C LYS A 171 -0.16 -4.32 0.44
N GLY A 172 0.06 -4.29 -0.88
CA GLY A 172 1.28 -3.76 -1.45
C GLY A 172 1.46 -2.28 -1.14
N THR A 173 0.41 -1.48 -1.24
CA THR A 173 0.41 -0.06 -0.86
C THR A 173 0.86 0.12 0.59
N ARG A 174 0.30 -0.65 1.53
CA ARG A 174 0.71 -0.62 2.94
C ARG A 174 2.17 -1.04 3.13
N LEU A 175 2.61 -2.12 2.49
CA LEU A 175 3.97 -2.65 2.61
C LEU A 175 5.04 -1.71 2.06
N LEU A 176 4.68 -0.84 1.10
CA LEU A 176 5.56 0.22 0.62
C LEU A 176 5.67 1.42 1.60
N GLY A 177 4.98 1.38 2.74
CA GLY A 177 5.02 2.45 3.73
C GLY A 177 4.01 3.58 3.50
N VAL A 178 3.05 3.40 2.59
CA VAL A 178 2.00 4.39 2.35
C VAL A 178 1.01 4.39 3.52
N SER A 179 0.87 5.55 4.15
CA SER A 179 -0.03 5.78 5.29
C SER A 179 -1.40 6.29 4.88
N ALA A 180 -1.47 7.06 3.79
CA ALA A 180 -2.74 7.56 3.25
C ALA A 180 -2.73 7.62 1.73
N VAL A 181 -3.92 7.51 1.14
CA VAL A 181 -4.18 7.71 -0.28
C VAL A 181 -5.18 8.85 -0.40
N ILE A 182 -4.82 9.92 -1.15
CA ILE A 182 -5.61 11.15 -1.28
C ILE A 182 -6.04 11.27 -2.75
N VAL A 183 -7.34 11.23 -3.02
CA VAL A 183 -7.87 11.18 -4.39
C VAL A 183 -9.14 12.01 -4.54
N GLU A 184 -9.59 12.20 -5.79
CA GLU A 184 -10.86 12.85 -6.08
C GLU A 184 -12.06 11.93 -5.81
N SER A 185 -11.93 10.64 -6.10
CA SER A 185 -12.93 9.62 -5.73
C SER A 185 -12.34 8.22 -5.73
N PHE A 186 -12.92 7.34 -4.91
CA PHE A 186 -12.53 5.94 -4.80
C PHE A 186 -13.57 5.01 -5.43
N GLU A 187 -13.08 3.88 -5.95
CA GLU A 187 -13.91 2.70 -6.10
C GLU A 187 -14.17 2.09 -4.70
N ARG A 188 -15.40 1.65 -4.47
CA ARG A 188 -15.88 1.24 -3.14
C ARG A 188 -15.09 0.09 -2.52
N ILE A 189 -14.80 -0.96 -3.29
CA ILE A 189 -14.13 -2.16 -2.77
C ILE A 189 -12.68 -1.84 -2.40
N HIS A 190 -11.97 -1.12 -3.28
CA HIS A 190 -10.58 -0.75 -3.03
C HIS A 190 -10.45 0.19 -1.82
N ARG A 191 -11.38 1.16 -1.66
CA ARG A 191 -11.46 2.01 -0.48
C ARG A 191 -11.55 1.17 0.81
N SER A 192 -12.46 0.18 0.84
CA SER A 192 -12.60 -0.72 2.00
C SER A 192 -11.35 -1.57 2.23
N ASN A 193 -10.69 -2.03 1.16
CA ASN A 193 -9.45 -2.80 1.28
C ASN A 193 -8.30 -1.95 1.87
N LEU A 194 -8.19 -0.67 1.50
CA LEU A 194 -7.21 0.26 2.09
C LEU A 194 -7.41 0.35 3.61
N ILE A 195 -8.65 0.57 4.07
CA ILE A 195 -8.99 0.62 5.50
C ILE A 195 -8.63 -0.71 6.18
N GLY A 196 -9.00 -1.83 5.55
CA GLY A 196 -8.69 -3.17 6.04
C GLY A 196 -7.20 -3.43 6.22
N MET A 197 -6.35 -2.72 5.50
CA MET A 197 -4.89 -2.77 5.62
C MET A 197 -4.29 -1.63 6.45
N GLY A 198 -5.11 -0.78 7.07
CA GLY A 198 -4.65 0.35 7.88
C GLY A 198 -4.10 1.52 7.08
N VAL A 199 -4.47 1.64 5.80
CA VAL A 199 -4.17 2.80 4.96
C VAL A 199 -5.37 3.73 4.96
N LEU A 200 -5.16 5.02 5.25
CA LEU A 200 -6.25 6.01 5.36
C LEU A 200 -6.69 6.49 3.97
N PRO A 201 -7.93 6.21 3.54
CA PRO A 201 -8.46 6.78 2.31
C PRO A 201 -9.00 8.18 2.56
N LEU A 202 -8.48 9.16 1.86
CA LEU A 202 -8.86 10.58 1.96
C LEU A 202 -9.33 11.09 0.60
N GLN A 203 -10.36 11.91 0.62
CA GLN A 203 -10.92 12.51 -0.58
C GLN A 203 -10.75 14.02 -0.55
N PHE A 204 -10.32 14.59 -1.68
CA PHE A 204 -10.33 16.03 -1.88
C PHE A 204 -11.73 16.60 -1.75
N THR A 205 -11.85 17.81 -1.19
CA THR A 205 -13.09 18.55 -1.04
C THR A 205 -12.98 19.93 -1.65
N ASN A 206 -14.08 20.68 -1.70
CA ASN A 206 -14.11 22.09 -2.15
C ASN A 206 -13.57 22.34 -3.57
N GLY A 207 -13.57 21.32 -4.43
CA GLY A 207 -13.04 21.45 -5.79
C GLY A 207 -11.51 21.35 -5.87
N ASP A 208 -10.83 21.05 -4.78
CA ASP A 208 -9.39 20.77 -4.83
C ASP A 208 -9.13 19.47 -5.60
N THR A 209 -8.11 19.48 -6.44
CA THR A 209 -7.59 18.35 -7.22
C THR A 209 -6.07 18.42 -7.25
N ARG A 210 -5.40 17.35 -7.73
CA ARG A 210 -3.95 17.40 -7.92
C ARG A 210 -3.53 18.54 -8.86
N GLU A 211 -4.37 18.84 -9.88
CA GLU A 211 -4.11 19.93 -10.84
C GLU A 211 -4.32 21.31 -10.23
N THR A 212 -5.46 21.54 -9.53
CA THR A 212 -5.75 22.85 -8.91
C THR A 212 -4.77 23.20 -7.80
N LEU A 213 -4.19 22.16 -7.16
CA LEU A 213 -3.15 22.30 -6.14
C LEU A 213 -1.74 22.28 -6.74
N SER A 214 -1.60 22.09 -8.05
CA SER A 214 -0.32 22.01 -8.76
C SER A 214 0.66 21.03 -8.12
N LEU A 215 0.17 19.83 -7.72
CA LEU A 215 0.98 18.81 -7.07
C LEU A 215 1.90 18.15 -8.10
N THR A 216 3.20 18.19 -7.83
CA THR A 216 4.25 17.64 -8.69
C THR A 216 4.88 16.36 -8.14
N GLY A 217 4.60 16.05 -6.87
CA GLY A 217 5.22 14.94 -6.13
C GLY A 217 6.41 15.39 -5.26
N SER A 218 6.78 16.66 -5.32
CA SER A 218 7.92 17.22 -4.54
C SER A 218 7.49 17.79 -3.19
N GLU A 219 6.20 17.96 -2.98
CA GLU A 219 5.62 18.57 -1.79
C GLU A 219 5.77 17.65 -0.57
N VAL A 220 5.68 18.28 0.59
CA VAL A 220 5.56 17.62 1.90
C VAL A 220 4.14 17.78 2.39
N ILE A 221 3.56 16.68 2.88
CA ILE A 221 2.17 16.63 3.34
C ILE A 221 2.12 16.33 4.83
N ASP A 222 1.49 17.22 5.59
CA ASP A 222 1.08 16.95 6.97
C ASP A 222 -0.43 16.72 6.99
N ILE A 223 -0.91 15.72 7.74
CA ILE A 223 -2.34 15.45 7.93
C ILE A 223 -2.64 15.41 9.42
N ASP A 224 -3.50 16.30 9.87
CA ASP A 224 -3.92 16.45 11.26
C ASP A 224 -5.35 15.94 11.49
N GLY A 225 -5.67 15.67 12.75
CA GLY A 225 -6.96 15.18 13.19
C GLY A 225 -7.09 13.66 13.25
N ILE A 226 -6.05 12.91 12.89
CA ILE A 226 -6.04 11.45 13.01
C ILE A 226 -5.93 11.04 14.48
N ALA A 227 -5.05 11.70 15.22
CA ALA A 227 -4.78 11.43 16.64
C ALA A 227 -6.02 11.67 17.55
N ASP A 228 -6.95 12.50 17.12
CA ASP A 228 -8.21 12.75 17.85
C ASP A 228 -9.27 11.65 17.63
N GLY A 229 -8.87 10.55 17.02
CA GLY A 229 -9.76 9.46 16.59
C GLY A 229 -10.41 9.74 15.24
N VAL A 230 -10.48 8.72 14.39
CA VAL A 230 -11.11 8.80 13.08
C VAL A 230 -12.54 8.27 13.19
N THR A 231 -13.51 9.13 12.91
CA THR A 231 -14.93 8.79 12.83
C THR A 231 -15.42 8.76 11.39
N PRO A 232 -16.57 8.13 11.09
CA PRO A 232 -17.13 8.16 9.75
C PRO A 232 -17.29 9.56 9.19
N ALA A 233 -16.84 9.76 7.95
CA ALA A 233 -16.89 11.02 7.21
C ALA A 233 -16.23 12.22 7.92
N LYS A 234 -15.24 11.97 8.78
CA LYS A 234 -14.53 13.04 9.49
C LYS A 234 -13.81 13.95 8.50
N GLN A 235 -13.97 15.28 8.70
CA GLN A 235 -13.15 16.28 8.02
C GLN A 235 -11.78 16.36 8.69
N MET A 236 -10.74 16.34 7.88
CA MET A 236 -9.35 16.43 8.31
C MET A 236 -8.67 17.62 7.66
N GLN A 237 -7.65 18.15 8.31
CA GLN A 237 -6.84 19.24 7.74
C GLN A 237 -5.53 18.67 7.21
N ALA A 238 -5.18 19.03 5.98
CA ALA A 238 -3.87 18.77 5.45
C ALA A 238 -3.14 20.09 5.15
N THR A 239 -1.84 20.10 5.46
CA THR A 239 -0.94 21.19 5.11
C THR A 239 0.01 20.70 4.04
N ILE A 240 -0.04 21.32 2.87
CA ILE A 240 0.87 21.08 1.75
C ILE A 240 1.99 22.12 1.85
N THR A 241 3.23 21.67 1.94
CA THR A 241 4.42 22.52 1.87
C THR A 241 5.08 22.32 0.53
N TYR A 242 5.13 23.36 -0.27
CA TYR A 242 5.73 23.38 -1.61
C TYR A 242 7.27 23.54 -1.55
N GLN A 243 7.96 23.31 -2.66
CA GLN A 243 9.42 23.43 -2.75
C GLN A 243 9.95 24.83 -2.43
N ASP A 244 9.18 25.88 -2.74
CA ASP A 244 9.53 27.27 -2.41
C ASP A 244 9.29 27.64 -0.95
N GLY A 245 8.86 26.69 -0.13
CA GLY A 245 8.53 26.87 1.28
C GLY A 245 7.15 27.44 1.54
N SER A 246 6.39 27.79 0.52
CA SER A 246 5.00 28.21 0.69
C SER A 246 4.12 27.07 1.20
N LYS A 247 3.05 27.42 1.92
CA LYS A 247 2.15 26.45 2.51
C LYS A 247 0.70 26.73 2.11
N LYS A 248 -0.02 25.66 1.84
CA LYS A 248 -1.47 25.71 1.61
C LYS A 248 -2.16 24.72 2.53
N GLN A 249 -3.18 25.18 3.25
CA GLN A 249 -4.07 24.32 4.00
C GLN A 249 -5.27 23.93 3.14
N ILE A 250 -5.64 22.65 3.19
CA ILE A 250 -6.80 22.10 2.51
C ILE A 250 -7.60 21.23 3.47
N SER A 251 -8.88 21.07 3.18
CA SER A 251 -9.75 20.13 3.91
C SER A 251 -9.87 18.83 3.11
N LEU A 252 -9.76 17.70 3.79
CA LEU A 252 -9.91 16.36 3.24
C LEU A 252 -11.03 15.62 3.96
N LEU A 253 -11.77 14.80 3.24
CA LEU A 253 -12.79 13.92 3.80
C LEU A 253 -12.22 12.53 4.03
N ALA A 254 -12.22 12.04 5.28
CA ALA A 254 -11.91 10.65 5.56
C ALA A 254 -13.01 9.74 5.01
N ARG A 255 -12.65 8.87 4.07
CA ARG A 255 -13.57 7.94 3.43
C ARG A 255 -13.68 6.63 4.23
N ILE A 256 -13.86 6.80 5.52
CA ILE A 256 -14.32 5.78 6.45
C ILE A 256 -15.82 5.98 6.57
N ASP A 257 -16.62 5.03 6.11
CA ASP A 257 -18.04 5.24 5.92
C ASP A 257 -18.89 4.62 7.07
N THR A 258 -18.29 3.75 7.88
CA THR A 258 -18.96 3.08 9.00
C THR A 258 -18.13 3.09 10.29
N ALA A 259 -18.80 2.95 11.44
CA ALA A 259 -18.13 2.80 12.73
C ALA A 259 -17.25 1.53 12.80
N GLY A 260 -17.66 0.43 12.14
CA GLY A 260 -16.84 -0.78 12.07
C GLY A 260 -15.54 -0.56 11.31
N GLU A 261 -15.57 0.18 10.20
CA GLU A 261 -14.35 0.55 9.47
C GLU A 261 -13.42 1.45 10.30
N ALA A 262 -13.99 2.36 11.11
CA ALA A 262 -13.21 3.19 12.04
C ALA A 262 -12.48 2.33 13.07
N GLU A 263 -13.14 1.28 13.60
CA GLU A 263 -12.50 0.32 14.50
C GLU A 263 -11.39 -0.48 13.80
N TYR A 264 -11.61 -0.94 12.56
CA TYR A 264 -10.54 -1.62 11.81
C TYR A 264 -9.32 -0.72 11.64
N PHE A 265 -9.53 0.53 11.26
CA PHE A 265 -8.45 1.50 11.10
C PHE A 265 -7.72 1.77 12.42
N ARG A 266 -8.46 1.96 13.54
CA ARG A 266 -7.90 2.17 14.88
C ARG A 266 -6.99 1.02 15.31
N HIS A 267 -7.35 -0.21 14.98
CA HIS A 267 -6.55 -1.41 15.28
C HIS A 267 -5.32 -1.59 14.37
N GLY A 268 -5.16 -0.76 13.32
CA GLY A 268 -4.11 -0.88 12.30
C GLY A 268 -4.49 -1.79 11.13
N GLY A 269 -5.75 -2.24 11.07
CA GLY A 269 -6.31 -3.06 10.01
C GLY A 269 -7.26 -4.14 10.52
N ILE A 270 -8.02 -4.74 9.60
CA ILE A 270 -9.01 -5.77 9.94
C ILE A 270 -8.36 -7.04 10.51
N LEU A 271 -7.17 -7.41 10.06
CA LEU A 271 -6.47 -8.60 10.55
C LEU A 271 -6.10 -8.44 12.03
N GLN A 272 -5.56 -7.29 12.40
CA GLN A 272 -5.22 -6.96 13.79
C GLN A 272 -6.46 -6.86 14.67
N TYR A 273 -7.54 -6.26 14.14
CA TYR A 273 -8.83 -6.21 14.84
C TYR A 273 -9.33 -7.63 15.18
N VAL A 274 -9.44 -8.50 14.16
CA VAL A 274 -9.95 -9.86 14.34
C VAL A 274 -9.05 -10.67 15.27
N LEU A 275 -7.72 -10.57 15.14
CA LEU A 275 -6.80 -11.31 15.99
C LEU A 275 -6.93 -10.92 17.47
N ARG A 276 -7.08 -9.61 17.77
CA ARG A 276 -7.33 -9.16 19.15
C ARG A 276 -8.67 -9.65 19.70
N GLN A 277 -9.72 -9.68 18.86
CA GLN A 277 -11.01 -10.25 19.30
C GLN A 277 -10.90 -11.74 19.65
N LEU A 278 -10.19 -12.52 18.82
CA LEU A 278 -9.96 -13.93 19.07
C LEU A 278 -9.09 -14.19 20.31
N ALA A 279 -8.11 -13.32 20.56
CA ALA A 279 -7.24 -13.44 21.73
C ALA A 279 -7.92 -13.01 23.04
N ALA A 280 -9.00 -12.25 22.98
CA ALA A 280 -9.78 -11.81 24.14
C ALA A 280 -10.96 -12.75 24.47
N ALA A 281 -11.29 -13.72 23.59
CA ALA A 281 -12.37 -14.69 23.77
C ALA A 281 -11.90 -15.94 24.51
#